data_cbad8b1c234638e4e79458f8bb3a4e2d
#
_entry.id   cbad8b1c234638e4e79458f8bb3a4e2d
#
_cell.length_a   1.000
_cell.length_b   1.000
_cell.length_c   1.000
_cell.angle_alpha   90.00
_cell.angle_beta   90.00
_cell.angle_gamma   90.00
#
_symmetry.space_group_name_H-M   'P 1'
#
loop_
_entity.id
_entity.type
_entity.pdbx_description
1 polymer ?
#
loop_
_entity_poly.entity_id
_entity_poly.type
_entity_poly.pdbx_seq_one_letter_code
_entity_poly.pdbx_strand_id
1 'polypeptide(L)'
;MLQFFYAYIQRIPVPNLVDSWASLLVLLKDSIQLSLPAPGQFLILGVLNEFIMKNPSLENKKDQRDLQDVTHKIVDAIGAIAGSSLEQTTWLRRNLEVKPSPKIMVDGTNLESDVEDMLSPAMETSNITPSVYSVHALTLLSEVLAHLLDMVFYSDEKERVIPLLVNIMHYVVPYLRNHSAHNAPSYRACVQLLSSLSGYQYTRRAWKKEAFDLFMDPSFFQMDASCVSHWRAIMDNLMTHDKTTFRDLMTRVAVAQSSSLNLFANRDVELEQRAMLLKRLAFAIFSSEIDQYQKYLPDIQERLVESLRLPQVPTLHSQVFLFFRVLLLRMSPQHLTSLWPTMITELVQVFLLMEQELTADEDISRTSGPSAAGLETTYTGGNGFSTSYNSQRWLNLYLSACKFLDLALALPSENLPQFQMYRWAFIPEASDDSGLEVRRQGIHQREFKPYVVRLAKLLRKRAKKNPEEDGSARTLGWEPGHLLLTLCTMRNMEQLLPFFNVLSQVFNSKVTSRCGGHSGSPILYSNSFPSKDMKLENHKAFSSKARQKIEEMIEKDFLEGVIKT
;
A
#
# COMPACT_ATOMS: atom_id res chain seq x y z
N MET A 1 16.97 -14.53 -39.77
CA MET A 1 18.32 -14.96 -39.35
C MET A 1 18.52 -14.87 -37.84
N LEU A 2 18.33 -13.73 -37.19
CA LEU A 2 18.52 -13.60 -35.73
C LEU A 2 17.65 -14.55 -34.88
N GLN A 3 16.37 -14.78 -35.25
CA GLN A 3 15.50 -15.73 -34.56
C GLN A 3 16.02 -17.18 -34.67
N PHE A 4 16.54 -17.55 -35.82
CA PHE A 4 17.18 -18.85 -36.00
C PHE A 4 18.43 -18.96 -35.13
N PHE A 5 19.22 -17.90 -35.06
CA PHE A 5 20.43 -17.86 -34.26
C PHE A 5 20.13 -17.94 -32.77
N TYR A 6 19.11 -17.25 -32.32
CA TYR A 6 18.62 -17.33 -30.94
C TYR A 6 18.20 -18.78 -30.58
N ALA A 7 17.39 -19.41 -31.44
CA ALA A 7 16.99 -20.81 -31.24
C ALA A 7 18.16 -21.80 -31.29
N TYR A 8 19.20 -21.48 -32.08
CA TYR A 8 20.44 -22.27 -32.15
C TYR A 8 21.23 -22.19 -30.84
N ILE A 9 21.44 -20.98 -30.30
CA ILE A 9 22.13 -20.79 -29.01
C ILE A 9 21.41 -21.49 -27.87
N GLN A 10 20.09 -21.52 -27.87
CA GLN A 10 19.32 -22.25 -26.86
C GLN A 10 19.60 -23.76 -26.87
N ARG A 11 19.89 -24.34 -28.02
CA ARG A 11 20.04 -25.80 -28.19
C ARG A 11 21.47 -26.30 -28.18
N ILE A 12 22.44 -25.43 -28.44
CA ILE A 12 23.86 -25.81 -28.52
C ILE A 12 24.39 -26.25 -27.15
N PRO A 13 25.19 -27.35 -27.03
CA PRO A 13 25.86 -27.76 -25.81
C PRO A 13 26.94 -26.72 -25.40
N VAL A 14 27.18 -26.60 -24.10
CA VAL A 14 28.12 -25.63 -23.51
C VAL A 14 29.55 -25.73 -24.09
N PRO A 15 30.17 -26.91 -24.29
CA PRO A 15 31.51 -26.97 -24.88
C PRO A 15 31.60 -26.32 -26.26
N ASN A 16 30.62 -26.61 -27.14
CA ASN A 16 30.58 -26.05 -28.50
C ASN A 16 30.27 -24.55 -28.49
N LEU A 17 29.66 -24.05 -27.39
CA LEU A 17 29.36 -22.63 -27.23
C LEU A 17 30.63 -21.82 -26.99
N VAL A 18 31.57 -22.33 -26.21
CA VAL A 18 32.89 -21.70 -25.97
C VAL A 18 33.71 -21.61 -27.26
N ASP A 19 33.74 -22.68 -28.06
CA ASP A 19 34.44 -22.71 -29.34
C ASP A 19 33.87 -21.69 -30.34
N SER A 20 32.57 -21.41 -30.26
CA SER A 20 31.88 -20.43 -31.13
C SER A 20 32.00 -18.96 -30.66
N TRP A 21 32.62 -18.71 -29.50
CA TRP A 21 32.69 -17.39 -28.90
C TRP A 21 33.22 -16.30 -29.83
N ALA A 22 34.33 -16.55 -30.53
CA ALA A 22 34.93 -15.57 -31.43
C ALA A 22 33.96 -15.12 -32.53
N SER A 23 33.20 -16.06 -33.13
CA SER A 23 32.20 -15.76 -34.17
C SER A 23 30.96 -15.05 -33.56
N LEU A 24 30.53 -15.45 -32.38
CA LEU A 24 29.45 -14.81 -31.65
C LEU A 24 29.81 -13.36 -31.29
N LEU A 25 31.02 -13.11 -30.83
CA LEU A 25 31.53 -11.78 -30.49
C LEU A 25 31.49 -10.83 -31.70
N VAL A 26 31.91 -11.33 -32.88
CA VAL A 26 31.83 -10.56 -34.12
C VAL A 26 30.36 -10.18 -34.45
N LEU A 27 29.45 -11.17 -34.37
CA LEU A 27 28.03 -10.93 -34.61
C LEU A 27 27.46 -9.89 -33.65
N LEU A 28 27.77 -9.96 -32.36
CA LEU A 28 27.32 -9.01 -31.35
C LEU A 28 27.88 -7.61 -31.61
N LYS A 29 29.17 -7.48 -31.95
CA LYS A 29 29.80 -6.19 -32.31
C LYS A 29 29.21 -5.58 -33.57
N ASP A 30 29.02 -6.39 -34.60
CA ASP A 30 28.43 -5.93 -35.87
C ASP A 30 26.98 -5.49 -35.69
N SER A 31 26.19 -6.22 -34.85
CA SER A 31 24.81 -5.86 -34.57
C SER A 31 24.65 -4.50 -33.87
N ILE A 32 25.61 -4.13 -33.03
CA ILE A 32 25.66 -2.82 -32.38
C ILE A 32 25.99 -1.73 -33.39
N GLN A 33 26.97 -1.98 -34.30
CA GLN A 33 27.39 -1.00 -35.30
C GLN A 33 26.32 -0.75 -36.37
N LEU A 34 25.56 -1.78 -36.74
CA LEU A 34 24.53 -1.69 -37.77
C LEU A 34 23.24 -0.98 -37.34
N SER A 35 23.15 -0.54 -36.07
CA SER A 35 21.96 0.14 -35.53
C SER A 35 20.66 -0.58 -35.87
N LEU A 36 20.56 -1.84 -35.53
CA LEU A 36 19.39 -2.67 -35.79
C LEU A 36 18.09 -2.03 -35.28
N PRO A 37 16.96 -2.25 -35.94
CA PRO A 37 15.65 -1.83 -35.41
C PRO A 37 15.37 -2.52 -34.07
N ALA A 38 14.51 -1.92 -33.23
CA ALA A 38 14.24 -2.37 -31.86
C ALA A 38 13.98 -3.89 -31.71
N PRO A 39 13.16 -4.56 -32.57
CA PRO A 39 12.99 -6.01 -32.46
C PRO A 39 14.28 -6.82 -32.69
N GLY A 40 15.18 -6.31 -33.55
CA GLY A 40 16.49 -6.92 -33.76
C GLY A 40 17.39 -6.79 -32.54
N GLN A 41 17.39 -5.62 -31.89
CA GLN A 41 18.17 -5.39 -30.64
C GLN A 41 17.64 -6.24 -29.51
N PHE A 42 16.33 -6.46 -29.40
CA PHE A 42 15.74 -7.37 -28.39
C PHE A 42 16.21 -8.82 -28.58
N LEU A 43 16.27 -9.29 -29.81
CA LEU A 43 16.81 -10.62 -30.12
C LEU A 43 18.30 -10.75 -29.78
N ILE A 44 19.09 -9.71 -30.01
CA ILE A 44 20.52 -9.69 -29.66
C ILE A 44 20.70 -9.76 -28.13
N LEU A 45 19.89 -9.01 -27.35
CA LEU A 45 19.88 -9.15 -25.90
C LEU A 45 19.50 -10.57 -25.47
N GLY A 46 18.51 -11.18 -26.14
CA GLY A 46 18.13 -12.57 -25.90
C GLY A 46 19.26 -13.55 -26.16
N VAL A 47 19.96 -13.42 -27.28
CA VAL A 47 21.14 -14.23 -27.64
C VAL A 47 22.24 -14.09 -26.59
N LEU A 48 22.56 -12.87 -26.18
CA LEU A 48 23.54 -12.58 -25.14
C LEU A 48 23.15 -13.21 -23.79
N ASN A 49 21.90 -13.05 -23.40
CA ASN A 49 21.39 -13.62 -22.16
C ASN A 49 21.45 -15.15 -22.17
N GLU A 50 21.01 -15.82 -23.24
CA GLU A 50 21.10 -17.28 -23.35
C GLU A 50 22.56 -17.78 -23.29
N PHE A 51 23.49 -17.06 -23.93
CA PHE A 51 24.91 -17.38 -23.83
C PHE A 51 25.40 -17.32 -22.37
N ILE A 52 25.10 -16.24 -21.67
CA ILE A 52 25.55 -16.01 -20.30
C ILE A 52 24.89 -17.00 -19.32
N MET A 53 23.59 -17.30 -19.49
CA MET A 53 22.87 -18.24 -18.65
C MET A 53 23.41 -19.67 -18.71
N LYS A 54 24.05 -20.04 -19.81
CA LYS A 54 24.78 -21.33 -19.92
C LYS A 54 26.12 -21.32 -19.22
N ASN A 55 26.55 -20.19 -18.68
CA ASN A 55 27.76 -19.99 -17.90
C ASN A 55 29.02 -20.60 -18.58
N PRO A 56 29.37 -20.20 -19.81
CA PRO A 56 30.54 -20.71 -20.50
C PRO A 56 31.82 -20.20 -19.81
N SER A 57 32.77 -21.09 -19.56
CA SER A 57 34.09 -20.75 -18.98
C SER A 57 34.93 -20.01 -20.00
N LEU A 58 34.96 -18.70 -19.95
CA LEU A 58 35.88 -17.87 -20.75
C LEU A 58 37.18 -17.71 -19.91
N GLU A 59 38.22 -18.48 -20.23
CA GLU A 59 39.49 -18.47 -19.47
C GLU A 59 40.33 -17.23 -19.77
N ASN A 60 40.16 -16.65 -20.96
CA ASN A 60 40.95 -15.51 -21.41
C ASN A 60 40.39 -14.20 -20.87
N LYS A 61 41.20 -13.44 -20.13
CA LYS A 61 40.84 -12.10 -19.62
C LYS A 61 40.40 -11.11 -20.72
N LYS A 62 40.92 -11.28 -21.94
CA LYS A 62 40.50 -10.46 -23.07
C LYS A 62 39.06 -10.75 -23.45
N ASP A 63 38.68 -12.02 -23.55
CA ASP A 63 37.34 -12.45 -23.91
C ASP A 63 36.32 -12.04 -22.84
N GLN A 64 36.71 -12.10 -21.55
CA GLN A 64 35.89 -11.59 -20.44
C GLN A 64 35.64 -10.08 -20.57
N ARG A 65 36.64 -9.27 -20.89
CA ARG A 65 36.50 -7.82 -21.11
C ARG A 65 35.65 -7.51 -22.35
N ASP A 66 35.89 -8.24 -23.44
CA ASP A 66 35.08 -8.10 -24.65
C ASP A 66 33.60 -8.42 -24.36
N LEU A 67 33.30 -9.43 -23.56
CA LEU A 67 31.95 -9.76 -23.12
C LEU A 67 31.34 -8.63 -22.29
N GLN A 68 32.09 -8.06 -21.35
CA GLN A 68 31.63 -6.92 -20.52
C GLN A 68 31.32 -5.69 -21.40
N ASP A 69 32.20 -5.35 -22.33
CA ASP A 69 32.04 -4.18 -23.21
C ASP A 69 30.84 -4.34 -24.16
N VAL A 70 30.64 -5.55 -24.69
CA VAL A 70 29.48 -5.85 -25.55
C VAL A 70 28.18 -5.81 -24.73
N THR A 71 28.20 -6.42 -23.54
CA THR A 71 27.04 -6.40 -22.61
C THR A 71 26.65 -4.96 -22.27
N HIS A 72 27.63 -4.12 -21.91
CA HIS A 72 27.38 -2.71 -21.60
C HIS A 72 26.71 -1.98 -22.78
N LYS A 73 27.23 -2.14 -23.99
CA LYS A 73 26.69 -1.47 -25.18
C LYS A 73 25.29 -1.95 -25.56
N ILE A 74 25.02 -3.25 -25.46
CA ILE A 74 23.69 -3.81 -25.76
C ILE A 74 22.68 -3.32 -24.73
N VAL A 75 23.00 -3.35 -23.45
CA VAL A 75 22.12 -2.86 -22.38
C VAL A 75 21.84 -1.36 -22.53
N ASP A 76 22.88 -0.56 -22.86
CA ASP A 76 22.73 0.87 -23.08
C ASP A 76 21.80 1.16 -24.30
N ALA A 77 21.95 0.40 -25.40
CA ALA A 77 21.09 0.50 -26.57
C ALA A 77 19.62 0.16 -26.25
N ILE A 78 19.37 -0.88 -25.43
CA ILE A 78 18.02 -1.22 -24.97
C ILE A 78 17.47 -0.12 -24.06
N GLY A 79 18.29 0.45 -23.18
CA GLY A 79 17.94 1.60 -22.35
C GLY A 79 17.52 2.82 -23.18
N ALA A 80 18.26 3.10 -24.26
CA ALA A 80 17.91 4.18 -25.18
C ALA A 80 16.55 3.96 -25.88
N ILE A 81 16.20 2.71 -26.23
CA ILE A 81 14.85 2.39 -26.76
C ILE A 81 13.79 2.66 -25.67
N ALA A 82 14.03 2.28 -24.43
CA ALA A 82 13.13 2.58 -23.32
C ALA A 82 12.92 4.10 -23.15
N GLY A 83 13.98 4.90 -23.30
CA GLY A 83 13.95 6.36 -23.20
C GLY A 83 13.39 7.11 -24.42
N SER A 84 13.31 6.48 -25.57
CA SER A 84 12.97 7.15 -26.84
C SER A 84 11.62 7.89 -26.84
N SER A 85 10.62 7.34 -26.18
CA SER A 85 9.31 7.98 -26.03
C SER A 85 9.36 9.25 -25.16
N LEU A 86 10.29 9.33 -24.21
CA LEU A 86 10.46 10.49 -23.33
C LEU A 86 11.09 11.66 -24.09
N GLU A 87 12.06 11.37 -24.94
CA GLU A 87 12.74 12.40 -25.75
C GLU A 87 11.80 13.04 -26.77
N GLN A 88 10.98 12.24 -27.45
CA GLN A 88 9.99 12.73 -28.41
C GLN A 88 8.98 13.67 -27.76
N THR A 89 8.48 13.35 -26.56
CA THR A 89 7.54 14.22 -25.86
C THR A 89 8.20 15.50 -25.37
N THR A 90 9.45 15.44 -24.92
CA THR A 90 10.22 16.62 -24.50
C THR A 90 10.49 17.57 -25.68
N TRP A 91 10.80 17.01 -26.85
CA TRP A 91 10.99 17.79 -28.07
C TRP A 91 9.69 18.46 -28.53
N LEU A 92 8.57 17.75 -28.55
CA LEU A 92 7.26 18.29 -28.86
C LEU A 92 6.86 19.43 -27.92
N ARG A 93 7.10 19.26 -26.64
CA ARG A 93 6.84 20.29 -25.61
C ARG A 93 7.67 21.55 -25.86
N ARG A 94 8.96 21.42 -26.11
CA ARG A 94 9.84 22.56 -26.44
C ARG A 94 9.40 23.29 -27.73
N ASN A 95 8.94 22.57 -28.74
CA ASN A 95 8.45 23.16 -29.96
C ASN A 95 7.10 23.87 -29.82
N LEU A 96 6.27 23.44 -28.89
CA LEU A 96 5.00 24.11 -28.54
C LEU A 96 5.23 25.36 -27.68
N GLU A 97 6.23 25.36 -26.80
CA GLU A 97 6.58 26.51 -25.95
C GLU A 97 7.25 27.67 -26.73
N VAL A 98 7.84 27.43 -27.87
CA VAL A 98 8.63 28.42 -28.67
C VAL A 98 7.77 29.24 -29.63
N LYS A 99 6.46 29.07 -29.75
CA LYS A 99 5.60 29.95 -30.53
C LYS A 99 4.79 30.90 -29.66
N PRO A 100 5.29 32.10 -29.32
CA PRO A 100 4.38 33.16 -28.91
C PRO A 100 3.51 33.50 -30.14
N SER A 101 2.21 33.24 -30.01
CA SER A 101 1.25 33.69 -31.01
C SER A 101 1.41 35.19 -31.22
N PRO A 102 1.52 35.69 -32.48
CA PRO A 102 1.53 37.13 -32.72
C PRO A 102 0.20 37.70 -32.19
N LYS A 103 0.28 38.62 -31.23
CA LYS A 103 -0.88 39.39 -30.78
C LYS A 103 -1.38 40.20 -31.97
N ILE A 104 -2.46 39.74 -32.60
CA ILE A 104 -3.20 40.57 -33.55
C ILE A 104 -3.99 41.55 -32.69
N MET A 105 -3.53 42.80 -32.69
CA MET A 105 -4.29 43.93 -32.14
C MET A 105 -5.47 44.15 -33.07
N VAL A 106 -6.63 43.69 -32.70
CA VAL A 106 -7.90 44.12 -33.31
C VAL A 106 -8.68 44.86 -32.24
N ASP A 107 -9.04 46.06 -32.63
CA ASP A 107 -9.67 47.16 -31.94
C ASP A 107 -10.87 46.72 -31.07
N GLY A 108 -10.77 47.01 -29.80
CA GLY A 108 -11.86 47.49 -28.95
C GLY A 108 -13.13 46.64 -28.68
N THR A 109 -13.03 45.34 -28.38
CA THR A 109 -14.09 44.65 -27.61
C THR A 109 -13.50 43.56 -26.71
N ASN A 110 -13.84 43.65 -25.44
CA ASN A 110 -13.45 42.70 -24.41
C ASN A 110 -13.97 41.27 -24.71
N LEU A 111 -13.10 40.42 -25.21
CA LEU A 111 -13.30 38.96 -25.35
C LEU A 111 -12.12 38.25 -24.70
N GLU A 112 -11.74 38.70 -23.47
CA GLU A 112 -10.65 38.12 -22.69
C GLU A 112 -11.06 37.03 -21.70
N SER A 113 -12.34 36.68 -21.59
CA SER A 113 -12.77 35.73 -20.56
C SER A 113 -12.97 34.28 -21.02
N ASP A 114 -13.08 34.01 -22.32
CA ASP A 114 -13.50 32.68 -22.77
C ASP A 114 -12.39 31.83 -23.40
N VAL A 115 -11.17 32.37 -23.55
CA VAL A 115 -10.04 31.64 -24.15
C VAL A 115 -9.03 31.16 -23.10
N GLU A 116 -8.95 31.82 -21.94
CA GLU A 116 -8.08 31.36 -20.84
C GLU A 116 -8.65 30.14 -20.10
N ASP A 117 -9.99 30.00 -20.05
CA ASP A 117 -10.64 28.84 -19.43
C ASP A 117 -10.58 27.54 -20.27
N MET A 118 -10.31 27.64 -21.57
CA MET A 118 -10.14 26.47 -22.42
C MET A 118 -8.69 25.97 -22.54
N LEU A 119 -7.70 26.72 -22.06
CA LEU A 119 -6.26 26.36 -22.13
C LEU A 119 -5.63 26.00 -20.78
N SER A 120 -6.36 26.07 -19.73
CA SER A 120 -5.84 25.79 -18.40
C SER A 120 -6.14 24.39 -17.92
N PRO A 121 -6.43 23.47 -17.49
CA PRO A 121 -5.75 22.38 -16.82
C PRO A 121 -5.47 21.13 -17.68
N ALA A 122 -5.71 21.16 -19.01
CA ALA A 122 -5.52 19.97 -19.85
C ALA A 122 -4.06 19.74 -20.31
N MET A 123 -3.14 20.67 -20.05
CA MET A 123 -1.74 20.57 -20.51
C MET A 123 -0.71 20.16 -19.44
N GLU A 124 -1.08 20.02 -18.19
CA GLU A 124 -0.14 19.60 -17.15
C GLU A 124 0.04 18.08 -17.02
N THR A 125 -0.84 17.31 -17.58
CA THR A 125 -0.62 15.87 -17.80
C THR A 125 -0.24 15.66 -19.25
N SER A 126 1.01 15.94 -19.63
CA SER A 126 1.55 15.42 -20.87
C SER A 126 1.47 13.90 -20.78
N ASN A 127 0.43 13.34 -21.40
CA ASN A 127 0.23 11.90 -21.53
C ASN A 127 1.41 11.36 -22.36
N ILE A 128 2.50 11.00 -21.67
CA ILE A 128 3.58 10.23 -22.25
C ILE A 128 2.93 8.87 -22.54
N THR A 129 2.49 8.68 -23.79
CA THR A 129 2.05 7.36 -24.23
C THR A 129 3.30 6.58 -24.60
N PRO A 130 3.72 5.60 -23.82
CA PRO A 130 4.91 4.82 -24.10
C PRO A 130 4.74 4.09 -25.43
N SER A 131 5.78 4.06 -26.25
CA SER A 131 5.74 3.23 -27.44
C SER A 131 5.72 1.74 -27.04
N VAL A 132 5.16 0.89 -27.89
CA VAL A 132 5.16 -0.56 -27.67
C VAL A 132 6.59 -1.08 -27.46
N TYR A 133 7.55 -0.52 -28.19
CA TYR A 133 8.96 -0.89 -28.06
C TYR A 133 9.58 -0.42 -26.73
N SER A 134 9.19 0.77 -26.23
CA SER A 134 9.67 1.24 -24.93
C SER A 134 9.16 0.33 -23.80
N VAL A 135 7.88 -0.06 -23.82
CA VAL A 135 7.30 -0.99 -22.84
C VAL A 135 8.01 -2.35 -22.90
N HIS A 136 8.25 -2.85 -24.11
CA HIS A 136 8.92 -4.14 -24.30
C HIS A 136 10.39 -4.09 -23.83
N ALA A 137 11.10 -3.00 -24.13
CA ALA A 137 12.46 -2.78 -23.63
C ALA A 137 12.52 -2.80 -22.09
N LEU A 138 11.60 -2.08 -21.43
CA LEU A 138 11.50 -2.05 -19.97
C LEU A 138 11.19 -3.43 -19.40
N THR A 139 10.30 -4.18 -20.01
CA THR A 139 9.96 -5.56 -19.59
C THR A 139 11.17 -6.47 -19.71
N LEU A 140 11.88 -6.46 -20.82
CA LEU A 140 13.10 -7.25 -21.01
C LEU A 140 14.18 -6.89 -19.99
N LEU A 141 14.42 -5.59 -19.77
CA LEU A 141 15.37 -5.14 -18.75
C LEU A 141 14.96 -5.63 -17.36
N SER A 142 13.67 -5.61 -17.04
CA SER A 142 13.17 -6.06 -15.72
C SER A 142 13.42 -7.55 -15.47
N GLU A 143 13.37 -8.36 -16.52
CA GLU A 143 13.56 -9.80 -16.43
C GLU A 143 15.04 -10.22 -16.42
N VAL A 144 15.87 -9.48 -17.17
CA VAL A 144 17.21 -9.96 -17.53
C VAL A 144 18.32 -9.17 -16.83
N LEU A 145 18.20 -7.85 -16.69
CA LEU A 145 19.34 -6.95 -16.43
C LEU A 145 20.10 -7.29 -15.16
N ALA A 146 19.43 -7.43 -14.03
CA ALA A 146 20.09 -7.59 -12.74
C ALA A 146 20.94 -8.85 -12.68
N HIS A 147 20.39 -9.97 -13.14
CA HIS A 147 21.10 -11.25 -13.18
C HIS A 147 22.20 -11.27 -14.23
N LEU A 148 21.94 -10.70 -15.42
CA LEU A 148 22.93 -10.57 -16.49
C LEU A 148 24.20 -9.84 -16.00
N LEU A 149 24.01 -8.69 -15.34
CA LEU A 149 25.13 -7.91 -14.82
C LEU A 149 25.87 -8.62 -13.70
N ASP A 150 25.17 -9.36 -12.86
CA ASP A 150 25.78 -10.13 -11.78
C ASP A 150 26.69 -11.25 -12.29
N MET A 151 26.27 -11.90 -13.39
CA MET A 151 27.04 -12.97 -14.03
C MET A 151 28.25 -12.48 -14.85
N VAL A 152 28.14 -11.32 -15.50
CA VAL A 152 29.16 -10.79 -16.43
C VAL A 152 30.27 -10.03 -15.71
N PHE A 153 29.93 -9.31 -14.64
CA PHE A 153 30.89 -8.47 -13.92
C PHE A 153 31.30 -9.14 -12.59
N TYR A 154 32.60 -9.42 -12.44
CA TYR A 154 33.14 -10.00 -11.22
C TYR A 154 33.20 -8.98 -10.08
N SER A 155 33.43 -9.45 -8.85
CA SER A 155 33.28 -8.64 -7.63
C SER A 155 34.10 -7.34 -7.60
N ASP A 156 35.32 -7.35 -8.17
CA ASP A 156 36.19 -6.18 -8.25
C ASP A 156 35.84 -5.20 -9.39
N GLU A 157 35.05 -5.66 -10.36
CA GLU A 157 34.64 -4.89 -11.53
C GLU A 157 33.20 -4.35 -11.45
N LYS A 158 32.44 -4.76 -10.44
CA LYS A 158 31.03 -4.35 -10.27
C LYS A 158 30.83 -2.83 -10.18
N GLU A 159 31.81 -2.07 -9.73
CA GLU A 159 31.72 -0.60 -9.73
C GLU A 159 31.66 0.00 -11.15
N ARG A 160 32.17 -0.71 -12.16
CA ARG A 160 32.10 -0.27 -13.58
C ARG A 160 30.68 -0.25 -14.14
N VAL A 161 29.76 -0.97 -13.51
CA VAL A 161 28.35 -1.05 -13.92
C VAL A 161 27.53 0.15 -13.44
N ILE A 162 27.99 0.87 -12.42
CA ILE A 162 27.24 1.96 -11.79
C ILE A 162 26.85 3.06 -12.79
N PRO A 163 27.74 3.57 -13.66
CA PRO A 163 27.36 4.59 -14.65
C PRO A 163 26.26 4.11 -15.60
N LEU A 164 26.32 2.85 -16.05
CA LEU A 164 25.29 2.25 -16.89
C LEU A 164 23.94 2.21 -16.17
N LEU A 165 23.94 1.78 -14.90
CA LEU A 165 22.72 1.72 -14.10
C LEU A 165 22.14 3.11 -13.81
N VAL A 166 23.00 4.12 -13.59
CA VAL A 166 22.54 5.53 -13.44
C VAL A 166 21.87 6.01 -14.73
N ASN A 167 22.43 5.66 -15.90
CA ASN A 167 21.82 5.98 -17.19
C ASN A 167 20.46 5.27 -17.36
N ILE A 168 20.37 3.99 -17.03
CA ILE A 168 19.10 3.24 -17.03
C ILE A 168 18.08 3.88 -16.07
N MET A 169 18.48 4.27 -14.86
CA MET A 169 17.60 4.95 -13.92
C MET A 169 17.09 6.30 -14.46
N HIS A 170 17.91 7.02 -15.23
CA HIS A 170 17.48 8.24 -15.89
C HIS A 170 16.27 8.02 -16.84
N TYR A 171 16.23 6.88 -17.53
CA TYR A 171 15.09 6.51 -18.38
C TYR A 171 13.91 5.93 -17.59
N VAL A 172 14.16 5.27 -16.47
CA VAL A 172 13.13 4.56 -15.68
C VAL A 172 12.32 5.50 -14.78
N VAL A 173 12.99 6.47 -14.12
CA VAL A 173 12.35 7.35 -13.12
C VAL A 173 11.15 8.15 -13.67
N PRO A 174 11.16 8.70 -14.87
CA PRO A 174 10.00 9.40 -15.42
C PRO A 174 8.74 8.52 -15.53
N TYR A 175 8.89 7.24 -15.87
CA TYR A 175 7.78 6.29 -15.88
C TYR A 175 7.26 5.99 -14.47
N LEU A 176 8.15 5.94 -13.48
CA LEU A 176 7.79 5.70 -12.07
C LEU A 176 7.08 6.90 -11.41
N ARG A 177 7.22 8.11 -11.98
CA ARG A 177 6.50 9.31 -11.51
C ARG A 177 5.14 9.50 -12.17
N ASN A 178 4.86 8.77 -13.24
CA ASN A 178 3.63 8.89 -13.99
C ASN A 178 2.64 7.78 -13.61
N HIS A 179 1.61 8.14 -12.85
CA HIS A 179 0.56 7.23 -12.38
C HIS A 179 -0.67 7.17 -13.32
N SER A 180 -0.56 7.66 -14.55
CA SER A 180 -1.66 7.58 -15.51
C SER A 180 -1.95 6.14 -15.96
N ALA A 181 -3.21 5.87 -16.30
CA ALA A 181 -3.62 4.53 -16.77
C ALA A 181 -2.85 4.06 -18.02
N HIS A 182 -2.51 4.98 -18.93
CA HIS A 182 -1.74 4.68 -20.14
C HIS A 182 -0.29 4.25 -19.84
N ASN A 183 0.25 4.69 -18.71
CA ASN A 183 1.60 4.34 -18.26
C ASN A 183 1.64 3.08 -17.40
N ALA A 184 0.53 2.49 -17.02
CA ALA A 184 0.48 1.36 -16.09
C ALA A 184 1.40 0.18 -16.48
N PRO A 185 1.48 -0.26 -17.76
CA PRO A 185 2.41 -1.32 -18.16
C PRO A 185 3.88 -0.95 -17.98
N SER A 186 4.27 0.29 -18.34
CA SER A 186 5.64 0.80 -18.16
C SER A 186 5.97 0.96 -16.68
N TYR A 187 5.05 1.50 -15.89
CA TYR A 187 5.20 1.64 -14.45
C TYR A 187 5.48 0.28 -13.80
N ARG A 188 4.69 -0.75 -14.13
CA ARG A 188 4.86 -2.11 -13.62
C ARG A 188 6.23 -2.69 -13.98
N ALA A 189 6.65 -2.58 -15.26
CA ALA A 189 7.96 -3.04 -15.71
C ALA A 189 9.09 -2.30 -15.00
N CYS A 190 8.99 -0.98 -14.82
CA CYS A 190 9.98 -0.19 -14.10
C CYS A 190 10.08 -0.55 -12.61
N VAL A 191 8.95 -0.80 -11.94
CA VAL A 191 8.95 -1.23 -10.53
C VAL A 191 9.57 -2.61 -10.40
N GLN A 192 9.27 -3.54 -11.30
CA GLN A 192 9.87 -4.88 -11.33
C GLN A 192 11.39 -4.79 -11.56
N LEU A 193 11.83 -3.95 -12.49
CA LEU A 193 13.26 -3.70 -12.75
C LEU A 193 13.97 -3.17 -11.49
N LEU A 194 13.41 -2.15 -10.86
CA LEU A 194 13.97 -1.58 -9.63
C LEU A 194 14.01 -2.61 -8.50
N SER A 195 12.97 -3.44 -8.37
CA SER A 195 12.90 -4.54 -7.42
C SER A 195 14.02 -5.56 -7.64
N SER A 196 14.23 -5.98 -8.89
CA SER A 196 15.32 -6.90 -9.27
C SER A 196 16.69 -6.31 -8.95
N LEU A 197 16.93 -5.05 -9.30
CA LEU A 197 18.18 -4.36 -9.01
C LEU A 197 18.41 -4.21 -7.50
N SER A 198 17.37 -3.95 -6.73
CA SER A 198 17.47 -3.70 -5.28
C SER A 198 18.01 -4.90 -4.50
N GLY A 199 17.86 -6.12 -5.02
CA GLY A 199 18.40 -7.34 -4.43
C GLY A 199 19.94 -7.42 -4.46
N TYR A 200 20.61 -6.60 -5.28
CA TYR A 200 22.06 -6.62 -5.44
C TYR A 200 22.71 -5.39 -4.79
N GLN A 201 23.53 -5.61 -3.78
CA GLN A 201 24.13 -4.54 -2.97
C GLN A 201 24.97 -3.56 -3.81
N TYR A 202 25.71 -4.02 -4.83
CA TYR A 202 26.57 -3.17 -5.67
C TYR A 202 25.77 -2.17 -6.53
N THR A 203 24.52 -2.47 -6.87
CA THR A 203 23.68 -1.58 -7.71
C THR A 203 23.15 -0.37 -6.94
N ARG A 204 23.19 -0.40 -5.63
CA ARG A 204 22.52 0.50 -4.72
C ARG A 204 22.82 1.98 -4.94
N ARG A 205 24.07 2.31 -5.28
CA ARG A 205 24.48 3.70 -5.53
C ARG A 205 23.70 4.33 -6.69
N ALA A 206 23.25 3.51 -7.64
CA ALA A 206 22.53 3.98 -8.81
C ALA A 206 21.05 4.33 -8.53
N TRP A 207 20.39 3.62 -7.60
CA TRP A 207 18.94 3.73 -7.44
C TRP A 207 18.47 4.23 -6.07
N LYS A 208 19.31 4.18 -5.03
CA LYS A 208 18.92 4.50 -3.64
C LYS A 208 18.22 5.85 -3.50
N LYS A 209 18.81 6.90 -4.03
CA LYS A 209 18.28 8.28 -3.92
C LYS A 209 16.94 8.38 -4.63
N GLU A 210 16.87 7.90 -5.86
CA GLU A 210 15.65 7.96 -6.66
C GLU A 210 14.51 7.16 -6.03
N ALA A 211 14.80 5.95 -5.50
CA ALA A 211 13.81 5.14 -4.80
C ALA A 211 13.27 5.84 -3.54
N PHE A 212 14.14 6.52 -2.77
CA PHE A 212 13.70 7.28 -1.60
C PHE A 212 12.87 8.51 -1.99
N ASP A 213 13.28 9.23 -3.03
CA ASP A 213 12.54 10.40 -3.54
C ASP A 213 11.15 9.99 -4.08
N LEU A 214 11.07 8.86 -4.80
CA LEU A 214 9.79 8.27 -5.24
C LEU A 214 8.92 7.84 -4.06
N PHE A 215 9.50 7.24 -3.04
CA PHE A 215 8.79 6.86 -1.82
C PHE A 215 8.22 8.08 -1.08
N MET A 216 8.88 9.22 -1.18
CA MET A 216 8.43 10.48 -0.57
C MET A 216 7.45 11.26 -1.45
N ASP A 217 7.24 10.85 -2.71
CA ASP A 217 6.29 11.48 -3.62
C ASP A 217 4.84 11.36 -3.08
N PRO A 218 4.03 12.44 -3.12
CA PRO A 218 2.62 12.40 -2.68
C PRO A 218 1.78 11.31 -3.35
N SER A 219 2.05 11.01 -4.62
CA SER A 219 1.32 10.00 -5.41
C SER A 219 1.81 8.56 -5.23
N PHE A 220 2.80 8.31 -4.36
CA PHE A 220 3.39 6.98 -4.19
C PHE A 220 2.35 5.86 -3.98
N PHE A 221 1.35 6.09 -3.16
CA PHE A 221 0.31 5.09 -2.86
C PHE A 221 -0.81 4.99 -3.90
N GLN A 222 -0.72 5.73 -5.01
CA GLN A 222 -1.65 5.62 -6.16
C GLN A 222 -1.24 4.51 -7.15
N MET A 223 -0.27 3.68 -6.76
CA MET A 223 0.22 2.58 -7.58
C MET A 223 -0.82 1.45 -7.75
N ASP A 224 -0.65 0.65 -8.80
CA ASP A 224 -1.41 -0.60 -9.00
C ASP A 224 -1.10 -1.62 -7.89
N ALA A 225 -2.11 -2.38 -7.47
CA ALA A 225 -1.97 -3.39 -6.43
C ALA A 225 -0.90 -4.45 -6.74
N SER A 226 -0.71 -4.80 -8.02
CA SER A 226 0.34 -5.75 -8.44
C SER A 226 1.77 -5.26 -8.20
N CYS A 227 1.95 -3.95 -8.00
CA CYS A 227 3.27 -3.35 -7.75
C CYS A 227 3.66 -3.33 -6.27
N VAL A 228 2.72 -3.55 -5.35
CA VAL A 228 2.97 -3.42 -3.90
C VAL A 228 4.04 -4.40 -3.42
N SER A 229 4.00 -5.65 -3.87
CA SER A 229 4.99 -6.67 -3.49
C SER A 229 6.41 -6.29 -3.92
N HIS A 230 6.57 -5.72 -5.12
CA HIS A 230 7.86 -5.22 -5.60
C HIS A 230 8.34 -4.02 -4.78
N TRP A 231 7.45 -3.06 -4.47
CA TRP A 231 7.80 -1.93 -3.62
C TRP A 231 8.14 -2.35 -2.18
N ARG A 232 7.50 -3.39 -1.64
CA ARG A 232 7.89 -3.98 -0.35
C ARG A 232 9.33 -4.49 -0.39
N ALA A 233 9.71 -5.23 -1.43
CA ALA A 233 11.08 -5.72 -1.61
C ALA A 233 12.09 -4.56 -1.75
N ILE A 234 11.76 -3.54 -2.54
CA ILE A 234 12.59 -2.33 -2.69
C ILE A 234 12.77 -1.63 -1.35
N MET A 235 11.68 -1.43 -0.58
CA MET A 235 11.73 -0.76 0.72
C MET A 235 12.51 -1.55 1.75
N ASP A 236 12.34 -2.86 1.81
CA ASP A 236 13.12 -3.71 2.70
C ASP A 236 14.61 -3.58 2.40
N ASN A 237 15.02 -3.72 1.13
CA ASN A 237 16.41 -3.54 0.70
C ASN A 237 16.93 -2.12 0.95
N LEU A 238 16.10 -1.09 0.72
CA LEU A 238 16.46 0.31 0.94
C LEU A 238 16.74 0.61 2.41
N MET A 239 15.89 0.10 3.30
CA MET A 239 15.94 0.40 4.73
C MET A 239 16.92 -0.49 5.50
N THR A 240 17.13 -1.74 5.04
CA THR A 240 17.97 -2.71 5.74
C THR A 240 19.45 -2.48 5.49
N HIS A 241 19.83 -2.24 4.23
CA HIS A 241 21.24 -2.05 3.87
C HIS A 241 21.83 -0.72 4.32
N ASP A 242 20.99 0.24 4.72
CA ASP A 242 21.43 1.54 5.19
C ASP A 242 20.64 2.00 6.42
N LYS A 243 21.26 1.85 7.56
CA LYS A 243 20.69 2.28 8.85
C LYS A 243 20.34 3.77 8.90
N THR A 244 20.88 4.59 7.99
CA THR A 244 20.60 6.02 7.92
C THR A 244 19.24 6.31 7.32
N THR A 245 18.82 5.56 6.29
CA THR A 245 17.57 5.82 5.57
C THR A 245 16.32 5.68 6.46
N PHE A 246 16.24 4.63 7.27
CA PHE A 246 15.14 4.49 8.22
C PHE A 246 15.16 5.58 9.30
N ARG A 247 16.35 5.95 9.77
CA ARG A 247 16.51 7.07 10.74
C ARG A 247 16.09 8.39 10.14
N ASP A 248 16.42 8.66 8.87
CA ASP A 248 15.98 9.86 8.17
C ASP A 248 14.45 9.94 8.08
N LEU A 249 13.80 8.80 7.77
CA LEU A 249 12.33 8.74 7.76
C LEU A 249 11.76 9.04 9.15
N MET A 250 12.29 8.42 10.22
CA MET A 250 11.88 8.70 11.59
C MET A 250 12.07 10.18 11.98
N THR A 251 13.18 10.78 11.56
CA THR A 251 13.48 12.20 11.80
C THR A 251 12.46 13.10 11.09
N ARG A 252 12.09 12.78 9.84
CA ARG A 252 11.06 13.55 9.11
C ARG A 252 9.70 13.49 9.80
N VAL A 253 9.31 12.32 10.31
CA VAL A 253 8.07 12.18 11.11
C VAL A 253 8.16 13.03 12.37
N ALA A 254 9.27 12.97 13.10
CA ALA A 254 9.47 13.76 14.33
C ALA A 254 9.44 15.27 14.07
N VAL A 255 10.14 15.75 13.04
CA VAL A 255 10.16 17.17 12.65
C VAL A 255 8.76 17.65 12.26
N ALA A 256 8.03 16.88 11.47
CA ALA A 256 6.66 17.24 11.10
C ALA A 256 5.73 17.34 12.32
N GLN A 257 5.95 16.53 13.35
CA GLN A 257 5.16 16.57 14.60
C GLN A 257 5.55 17.72 15.52
N SER A 258 6.85 18.08 15.57
CA SER A 258 7.36 19.17 16.41
C SER A 258 7.17 20.56 15.80
N SER A 259 6.94 20.65 14.48
CA SER A 259 6.63 21.94 13.85
C SER A 259 5.32 22.48 14.46
N SER A 260 5.40 23.68 15.06
CA SER A 260 4.20 24.38 15.49
C SER A 260 3.32 24.62 14.27
N LEU A 261 2.03 24.29 14.37
CA LEU A 261 1.05 24.59 13.32
C LEU A 261 1.15 26.10 13.02
N ASN A 262 1.74 26.45 11.89
CA ASN A 262 1.90 27.83 11.48
C ASN A 262 0.51 28.46 11.36
N LEU A 263 0.29 29.58 12.04
CA LEU A 263 -0.99 30.31 11.99
C LEU A 263 -1.37 30.76 10.57
N PHE A 264 -0.39 30.76 9.64
CA PHE A 264 -0.55 31.15 8.23
C PHE A 264 -0.60 29.96 7.26
N ALA A 265 -0.26 28.73 7.72
CA ALA A 265 -0.36 27.54 6.88
C ALA A 265 -1.76 26.93 6.98
N ASN A 266 -2.20 26.31 5.89
CA ASN A 266 -3.45 25.54 5.91
C ASN A 266 -3.27 24.32 6.84
N ARG A 267 -3.90 24.39 8.01
CA ARG A 267 -3.82 23.35 9.06
C ARG A 267 -4.17 21.95 8.51
N ASP A 268 -5.14 21.87 7.62
CA ASP A 268 -5.58 20.59 7.06
C ASP A 268 -4.50 19.94 6.20
N VAL A 269 -3.78 20.74 5.39
CA VAL A 269 -2.67 20.25 4.55
C VAL A 269 -1.52 19.74 5.42
N GLU A 270 -1.21 20.43 6.51
CA GLU A 270 -0.15 20.02 7.43
C GLU A 270 -0.51 18.69 8.14
N LEU A 271 -1.75 18.56 8.59
CA LEU A 271 -2.23 17.33 9.22
C LEU A 271 -2.25 16.16 8.23
N GLU A 272 -2.59 16.42 6.98
CA GLU A 272 -2.55 15.42 5.92
C GLU A 272 -1.10 14.98 5.61
N GLN A 273 -0.15 15.90 5.57
CA GLN A 273 1.27 15.58 5.45
C GLN A 273 1.78 14.71 6.62
N ARG A 274 1.36 15.02 7.86
CA ARG A 274 1.68 14.20 9.03
C ARG A 274 1.11 12.79 8.90
N ALA A 275 -0.14 12.67 8.48
CA ALA A 275 -0.79 11.39 8.24
C ALA A 275 -0.07 10.57 7.17
N MET A 276 0.35 11.21 6.07
CA MET A 276 1.08 10.56 4.98
C MET A 276 2.49 10.12 5.40
N LEU A 277 3.19 10.89 6.23
CA LEU A 277 4.48 10.47 6.77
C LEU A 277 4.35 9.27 7.72
N LEU A 278 3.31 9.27 8.56
CA LEU A 278 3.02 8.13 9.43
C LEU A 278 2.67 6.87 8.62
N LYS A 279 1.91 7.01 7.54
CA LYS A 279 1.59 5.93 6.59
C LYS A 279 2.84 5.37 5.93
N ARG A 280 3.79 6.22 5.52
CA ARG A 280 5.08 5.79 4.97
C ARG A 280 5.91 5.02 5.99
N LEU A 281 5.97 5.50 7.22
CA LEU A 281 6.66 4.79 8.29
C LEU A 281 6.03 3.40 8.54
N ALA A 282 4.70 3.33 8.55
CA ALA A 282 3.98 2.05 8.64
C ALA A 282 4.32 1.12 7.47
N PHE A 283 4.38 1.65 6.22
CA PHE A 283 4.73 0.86 5.05
C PHE A 283 6.18 0.34 5.09
N ALA A 284 7.13 1.15 5.55
CA ALA A 284 8.53 0.72 5.72
C ALA A 284 8.63 -0.45 6.72
N ILE A 285 7.91 -0.37 7.85
CA ILE A 285 7.87 -1.46 8.84
C ILE A 285 7.11 -2.67 8.29
N PHE A 286 6.01 -2.46 7.58
CA PHE A 286 5.25 -3.54 6.95
C PHE A 286 6.06 -4.33 5.92
N SER A 287 7.00 -3.67 5.26
CA SER A 287 7.88 -4.28 4.24
C SER A 287 9.00 -5.12 4.84
N SER A 288 9.25 -5.03 6.15
CA SER A 288 10.40 -5.64 6.82
C SER A 288 10.10 -7.03 7.40
N GLU A 289 11.14 -7.70 7.84
CA GLU A 289 11.07 -8.92 8.64
C GLU A 289 10.50 -8.66 10.04
N ILE A 290 10.04 -9.73 10.70
CA ILE A 290 9.52 -9.66 12.07
C ILE A 290 10.62 -9.19 13.02
N ASP A 291 10.27 -8.27 13.93
CA ASP A 291 11.14 -7.69 14.96
C ASP A 291 12.37 -6.92 14.45
N GLN A 292 12.48 -6.69 13.14
CA GLN A 292 13.62 -5.95 12.54
C GLN A 292 13.77 -4.55 13.15
N TYR A 293 12.66 -3.87 13.44
CA TYR A 293 12.65 -2.52 14.01
C TYR A 293 12.36 -2.48 15.52
N GLN A 294 12.48 -3.60 16.22
CA GLN A 294 12.24 -3.72 17.65
C GLN A 294 12.94 -2.62 18.48
N LYS A 295 14.19 -2.32 18.15
CA LYS A 295 14.99 -1.31 18.87
C LYS A 295 14.47 0.13 18.71
N TYR A 296 13.68 0.40 17.67
CA TYR A 296 13.06 1.71 17.44
C TYR A 296 11.64 1.80 18.01
N LEU A 297 11.15 0.74 18.63
CA LEU A 297 9.76 0.69 19.13
C LEU A 297 9.43 1.79 20.15
N PRO A 298 10.33 2.18 21.09
CA PRO A 298 10.06 3.31 21.98
C PRO A 298 9.85 4.63 21.21
N ASP A 299 10.69 4.91 20.21
CA ASP A 299 10.56 6.12 19.39
C ASP A 299 9.29 6.08 18.53
N ILE A 300 8.94 4.90 17.98
CA ILE A 300 7.71 4.67 17.23
C ILE A 300 6.50 4.92 18.14
N GLN A 301 6.52 4.38 19.35
CA GLN A 301 5.45 4.58 20.33
C GLN A 301 5.26 6.07 20.65
N GLU A 302 6.34 6.81 20.85
CA GLU A 302 6.28 8.25 21.06
C GLU A 302 5.61 8.97 19.89
N ARG A 303 5.98 8.63 18.63
CA ARG A 303 5.37 9.23 17.43
C ARG A 303 3.87 8.92 17.32
N LEU A 304 3.45 7.71 17.68
CA LEU A 304 2.03 7.33 17.71
C LEU A 304 1.26 8.11 18.78
N VAL A 305 1.80 8.19 19.99
CA VAL A 305 1.18 8.95 21.09
C VAL A 305 1.07 10.44 20.76
N GLU A 306 2.13 11.05 20.19
CA GLU A 306 2.08 12.45 19.73
C GLU A 306 1.00 12.69 18.68
N SER A 307 0.82 11.73 17.77
CA SER A 307 -0.25 11.80 16.76
C SER A 307 -1.65 11.77 17.38
N LEU A 308 -1.83 11.00 18.44
CA LEU A 308 -3.10 10.86 19.17
C LEU A 308 -3.42 12.03 20.10
N ARG A 309 -2.42 12.86 20.47
CA ARG A 309 -2.64 14.08 21.29
C ARG A 309 -3.45 15.15 20.57
N LEU A 310 -3.51 15.10 19.25
CA LEU A 310 -4.31 16.04 18.46
C LEU A 310 -5.77 15.56 18.42
N PRO A 311 -6.71 16.24 19.10
CA PRO A 311 -8.09 15.79 19.13
C PRO A 311 -8.78 16.00 17.78
N GLN A 312 -9.70 15.11 17.45
CA GLN A 312 -10.60 15.24 16.30
C GLN A 312 -9.92 15.36 14.93
N VAL A 313 -8.84 14.60 14.70
CA VAL A 313 -8.15 14.52 13.41
C VAL A 313 -8.34 13.13 12.81
N PRO A 314 -9.51 12.85 12.18
CA PRO A 314 -9.85 11.50 11.73
C PRO A 314 -8.87 10.94 10.70
N THR A 315 -8.31 11.77 9.83
CA THR A 315 -7.32 11.37 8.82
C THR A 315 -6.05 10.82 9.46
N LEU A 316 -5.52 11.51 10.49
CA LEU A 316 -4.32 11.09 11.20
C LEU A 316 -4.57 9.83 12.04
N HIS A 317 -5.67 9.80 12.79
CA HIS A 317 -6.03 8.67 13.66
C HIS A 317 -6.32 7.39 12.85
N SER A 318 -6.88 7.50 11.64
CA SER A 318 -7.06 6.33 10.76
C SER A 318 -5.71 5.71 10.36
N GLN A 319 -4.66 6.52 10.14
CA GLN A 319 -3.32 6.02 9.88
C GLN A 319 -2.65 5.41 11.12
N VAL A 320 -2.97 5.90 12.32
CA VAL A 320 -2.54 5.25 13.57
C VAL A 320 -3.12 3.85 13.69
N PHE A 321 -4.41 3.63 13.36
CA PHE A 321 -5.01 2.29 13.36
C PHE A 321 -4.42 1.38 12.26
N LEU A 322 -4.07 1.91 11.10
CA LEU A 322 -3.32 1.17 10.10
C LEU A 322 -1.95 0.74 10.67
N PHE A 323 -1.26 1.66 11.33
CA PHE A 323 0.03 1.38 11.96
C PHE A 323 -0.10 0.32 13.07
N PHE A 324 -1.11 0.38 13.92
CA PHE A 324 -1.37 -0.66 14.92
C PHE A 324 -1.53 -2.04 14.28
N ARG A 325 -2.28 -2.14 13.17
CA ARG A 325 -2.42 -3.41 12.43
C ARG A 325 -1.09 -3.93 11.89
N VAL A 326 -0.24 -3.03 11.40
CA VAL A 326 1.12 -3.38 10.95
C VAL A 326 1.96 -3.91 12.12
N LEU A 327 1.92 -3.26 13.29
CA LEU A 327 2.67 -3.69 14.46
C LEU A 327 2.23 -5.08 14.95
N LEU A 328 0.93 -5.41 14.90
CA LEU A 328 0.43 -6.75 15.24
C LEU A 328 1.03 -7.84 14.33
N LEU A 329 1.42 -7.51 13.10
CA LEU A 329 2.01 -8.47 12.15
C LEU A 329 3.54 -8.47 12.15
N ARG A 330 4.18 -7.37 12.53
CA ARG A 330 5.64 -7.19 12.39
C ARG A 330 6.41 -7.17 13.71
N MET A 331 5.70 -7.21 14.84
CA MET A 331 6.32 -7.27 16.16
C MET A 331 5.86 -8.49 16.93
N SER A 332 6.77 -9.13 17.63
CA SER A 332 6.43 -10.22 18.55
C SER A 332 5.61 -9.70 19.73
N PRO A 333 4.70 -10.51 20.30
CA PRO A 333 3.78 -10.10 21.35
C PRO A 333 4.44 -9.44 22.58
N GLN A 334 5.62 -9.94 22.94
CA GLN A 334 6.39 -9.42 24.07
C GLN A 334 6.81 -7.95 23.91
N HIS A 335 7.03 -7.50 22.69
CA HIS A 335 7.43 -6.13 22.40
C HIS A 335 6.25 -5.16 22.38
N LEU A 336 5.02 -5.66 22.20
CA LEU A 336 3.81 -4.84 22.12
C LEU A 336 3.17 -4.55 23.50
N THR A 337 3.69 -5.12 24.58
CA THR A 337 3.07 -5.03 25.91
C THR A 337 2.81 -3.58 26.35
N SER A 338 3.77 -2.67 26.13
CA SER A 338 3.64 -1.25 26.50
C SER A 338 2.67 -0.46 25.61
N LEU A 339 2.40 -0.95 24.41
CA LEU A 339 1.52 -0.28 23.43
C LEU A 339 0.04 -0.61 23.62
N TRP A 340 -0.28 -1.75 24.22
CA TRP A 340 -1.68 -2.20 24.36
C TRP A 340 -2.58 -1.21 25.08
N PRO A 341 -2.18 -0.56 26.19
CA PRO A 341 -3.02 0.45 26.82
C PRO A 341 -3.39 1.59 25.87
N THR A 342 -2.44 2.06 25.06
CA THR A 342 -2.69 3.10 24.06
C THR A 342 -3.64 2.62 22.95
N MET A 343 -3.40 1.42 22.41
CA MET A 343 -4.26 0.84 21.37
C MET A 343 -5.71 0.67 21.84
N ILE A 344 -5.89 0.17 23.06
CA ILE A 344 -7.22 -0.04 23.65
C ILE A 344 -7.91 1.28 23.96
N THR A 345 -7.19 2.24 24.54
CA THR A 345 -7.75 3.56 24.85
C THR A 345 -8.26 4.24 23.60
N GLU A 346 -7.48 4.23 22.52
CA GLU A 346 -7.90 4.86 21.27
C GLU A 346 -9.08 4.13 20.62
N LEU A 347 -9.10 2.79 20.65
CA LEU A 347 -10.23 2.01 20.16
C LEU A 347 -11.53 2.34 20.93
N VAL A 348 -11.44 2.45 22.26
CA VAL A 348 -12.57 2.86 23.12
C VAL A 348 -13.03 4.27 22.77
N GLN A 349 -12.12 5.22 22.60
CA GLN A 349 -12.47 6.60 22.21
C GLN A 349 -13.26 6.65 20.91
N VAL A 350 -12.80 5.92 19.88
CA VAL A 350 -13.49 5.87 18.59
C VAL A 350 -14.88 5.22 18.73
N PHE A 351 -15.02 4.16 19.52
CA PHE A 351 -16.34 3.54 19.73
C PHE A 351 -17.29 4.43 20.51
N LEU A 352 -16.79 5.22 21.47
CA LEU A 352 -17.60 6.24 22.15
C LEU A 352 -18.04 7.36 21.19
N LEU A 353 -17.18 7.80 20.29
CA LEU A 353 -17.55 8.76 19.24
C LEU A 353 -18.65 8.21 18.32
N MET A 354 -18.53 6.94 17.90
CA MET A 354 -19.58 6.28 17.12
C MET A 354 -20.91 6.22 17.89
N GLU A 355 -20.89 5.94 19.19
CA GLU A 355 -22.10 5.93 20.03
C GLU A 355 -22.72 7.32 20.14
N GLN A 356 -21.91 8.37 20.34
CA GLN A 356 -22.38 9.74 20.41
C GLN A 356 -23.08 10.15 19.10
N GLU A 357 -22.47 9.84 17.96
CA GLU A 357 -23.06 10.16 16.65
C GLU A 357 -24.39 9.44 16.43
N LEU A 358 -24.44 8.13 16.74
CA LEU A 358 -25.65 7.33 16.60
C LEU A 358 -26.77 7.75 17.55
N THR A 359 -26.45 8.34 18.71
CA THR A 359 -27.44 8.84 19.70
C THR A 359 -27.86 10.28 19.41
N ALA A 360 -26.97 11.15 18.93
CA ALA A 360 -27.28 12.52 18.57
C ALA A 360 -28.38 12.61 17.48
N ASP A 361 -28.34 11.73 16.50
CA ASP A 361 -29.36 11.61 15.46
C ASP A 361 -30.73 11.17 16.04
N GLU A 362 -30.76 10.48 17.19
CA GLU A 362 -32.02 10.15 17.88
C GLU A 362 -32.66 11.38 18.52
N ASP A 363 -31.88 12.30 19.08
CA ASP A 363 -32.39 13.48 19.80
C ASP A 363 -32.88 14.57 18.82
N ILE A 364 -32.19 14.78 17.70
CA ILE A 364 -32.65 15.69 16.62
C ILE A 364 -33.98 15.20 16.06
N SER A 365 -34.18 13.92 15.88
CA SER A 365 -35.42 13.31 15.40
C SER A 365 -36.57 13.40 16.40
N ARG A 366 -36.30 13.56 17.70
CA ARG A 366 -37.32 13.72 18.75
C ARG A 366 -37.75 15.18 18.93
N THR A 367 -36.87 16.14 18.61
CA THR A 367 -37.18 17.58 18.73
C THR A 367 -37.81 18.18 17.49
N SER A 368 -37.79 17.51 16.35
CA SER A 368 -38.48 17.90 15.12
C SER A 368 -39.95 17.40 15.09
N GLY A 369 -40.74 17.70 16.13
CA GLY A 369 -42.19 17.65 16.06
C GLY A 369 -42.71 18.83 15.22
N PRO A 370 -43.94 18.74 14.60
CA PRO A 370 -44.44 19.71 13.62
C PRO A 370 -44.89 21.04 14.23
N SER A 371 -44.17 21.64 15.16
CA SER A 371 -44.50 22.88 15.83
C SER A 371 -43.30 23.74 16.14
N ALA A 372 -42.53 24.17 15.13
CA ALA A 372 -41.63 25.32 15.25
C ALA A 372 -41.17 25.80 13.87
N ALA A 373 -42.11 26.21 13.03
CA ALA A 373 -41.79 27.17 11.99
C ALA A 373 -41.60 28.54 12.68
N GLY A 374 -40.35 28.98 12.75
CA GLY A 374 -40.03 30.36 13.14
C GLY A 374 -39.41 30.52 14.52
N LEU A 375 -38.15 30.21 14.66
CA LEU A 375 -37.20 31.00 15.44
C LEU A 375 -35.76 30.64 14.96
N GLU A 376 -35.23 31.50 14.09
CA GLU A 376 -33.79 31.59 13.88
C GLU A 376 -33.16 32.02 15.20
N THR A 377 -32.56 31.09 15.93
CA THR A 377 -31.65 31.42 17.03
C THR A 377 -30.26 31.65 16.48
N THR A 378 -30.06 32.81 15.89
CA THR A 378 -28.77 33.50 15.87
C THR A 378 -28.38 33.76 17.33
N TYR A 379 -27.53 32.96 17.94
CA TYR A 379 -26.63 33.34 19.02
C TYR A 379 -25.87 32.10 19.53
N THR A 380 -24.68 31.90 19.00
CA THR A 380 -23.48 31.67 19.81
C THR A 380 -22.27 31.91 18.91
N GLY A 381 -21.55 32.99 19.18
CA GLY A 381 -20.23 33.24 18.63
C GLY A 381 -19.29 32.18 19.18
N GLY A 382 -18.85 31.31 18.30
CA GLY A 382 -17.90 30.26 18.53
C GLY A 382 -17.84 29.43 17.25
N ASN A 383 -16.75 29.52 16.51
CA ASN A 383 -16.43 28.84 15.26
C ASN A 383 -17.33 27.65 14.96
N GLY A 384 -18.39 27.89 14.18
CA GLY A 384 -19.28 26.84 13.70
C GLY A 384 -18.62 25.94 12.68
N PHE A 385 -17.73 25.08 13.11
CA PHE A 385 -17.46 23.85 12.42
C PHE A 385 -18.63 22.90 12.75
N SER A 386 -19.67 22.95 11.93
CA SER A 386 -20.55 21.81 11.73
C SER A 386 -19.66 20.70 11.17
N THR A 387 -19.02 19.96 12.06
CA THR A 387 -18.31 18.73 11.71
C THR A 387 -19.39 17.76 11.29
N SER A 388 -19.65 17.68 9.99
CA SER A 388 -20.45 16.60 9.43
C SER A 388 -19.68 15.32 9.71
N TYR A 389 -20.04 14.63 10.79
CA TYR A 389 -19.48 13.33 11.16
C TYR A 389 -19.70 12.28 10.06
N ASN A 390 -20.60 12.51 9.13
CA ASN A 390 -20.79 11.75 7.89
C ASN A 390 -19.75 12.08 6.80
N SER A 391 -18.73 12.90 7.08
CA SER A 391 -17.66 13.08 6.11
C SER A 391 -16.89 11.78 5.92
N GLN A 392 -16.41 11.52 4.70
CA GLN A 392 -15.64 10.32 4.36
C GLN A 392 -14.42 10.10 5.29
N ARG A 393 -13.87 11.18 5.84
CA ARG A 393 -12.71 11.12 6.77
C ARG A 393 -13.08 10.41 8.08
N TRP A 394 -14.28 10.69 8.64
CA TRP A 394 -14.78 10.03 9.86
C TRP A 394 -15.15 8.58 9.59
N LEU A 395 -15.82 8.31 8.48
CA LEU A 395 -16.14 6.94 8.07
C LEU A 395 -14.87 6.07 7.92
N ASN A 396 -13.81 6.64 7.34
CA ASN A 396 -12.52 5.95 7.23
C ASN A 396 -11.89 5.65 8.59
N LEU A 397 -12.02 6.56 9.57
CA LEU A 397 -11.55 6.33 10.94
C LEU A 397 -12.34 5.19 11.59
N TYR A 398 -13.66 5.20 11.52
CA TYR A 398 -14.53 4.16 12.09
C TYR A 398 -14.23 2.79 11.48
N LEU A 399 -14.09 2.74 10.15
CA LEU A 399 -13.70 1.51 9.45
C LEU A 399 -12.32 1.02 9.89
N SER A 400 -11.34 1.92 10.02
CA SER A 400 -9.96 1.58 10.39
C SER A 400 -9.88 1.02 11.81
N ALA A 401 -10.65 1.58 12.76
CA ALA A 401 -10.79 1.09 14.13
C ALA A 401 -11.47 -0.29 14.18
N CYS A 402 -12.56 -0.47 13.43
CA CYS A 402 -13.24 -1.77 13.34
C CYS A 402 -12.34 -2.85 12.71
N LYS A 403 -11.55 -2.51 11.68
CA LYS A 403 -10.56 -3.41 11.09
C LYS A 403 -9.46 -3.82 12.09
N PHE A 404 -9.07 -2.91 12.98
CA PHE A 404 -8.11 -3.23 14.03
C PHE A 404 -8.70 -4.24 15.03
N LEU A 405 -9.94 -4.02 15.49
CA LEU A 405 -10.63 -4.97 16.36
C LEU A 405 -10.78 -6.34 15.68
N ASP A 406 -11.21 -6.36 14.42
CA ASP A 406 -11.42 -7.59 13.65
C ASP A 406 -10.11 -8.39 13.51
N LEU A 407 -9.00 -7.71 13.19
CA LEU A 407 -7.69 -8.33 13.12
C LEU A 407 -7.24 -8.89 14.49
N ALA A 408 -7.43 -8.13 15.57
CA ALA A 408 -7.09 -8.57 16.91
C ALA A 408 -7.89 -9.80 17.37
N LEU A 409 -9.13 -9.95 16.87
CA LEU A 409 -9.97 -11.12 17.11
C LEU A 409 -9.62 -12.31 16.23
N ALA A 410 -9.11 -12.06 15.01
CA ALA A 410 -8.76 -13.10 14.03
C ALA A 410 -7.38 -13.73 14.29
N LEU A 411 -6.45 -12.98 14.88
CA LEU A 411 -5.14 -13.51 15.23
C LEU A 411 -5.24 -14.50 16.40
N PRO A 412 -4.38 -15.54 16.43
CA PRO A 412 -4.36 -16.50 17.53
C PRO A 412 -4.20 -15.81 18.89
N SER A 413 -4.96 -16.26 19.89
CA SER A 413 -4.94 -15.68 21.25
C SER A 413 -3.55 -15.71 21.89
N GLU A 414 -2.74 -16.70 21.54
CA GLU A 414 -1.35 -16.87 21.97
C GLU A 414 -0.44 -15.73 21.48
N ASN A 415 -0.78 -15.16 20.32
CA ASN A 415 -0.05 -14.03 19.74
C ASN A 415 -0.45 -12.68 20.36
N LEU A 416 -1.57 -12.63 21.09
CA LEU A 416 -2.12 -11.40 21.67
C LEU A 416 -2.56 -11.57 23.12
N PRO A 417 -1.68 -12.03 24.04
CA PRO A 417 -2.06 -12.33 25.41
C PRO A 417 -2.60 -11.10 26.15
N GLN A 418 -2.08 -9.92 25.89
CA GLN A 418 -2.55 -8.68 26.53
C GLN A 418 -3.93 -8.27 26.03
N PHE A 419 -4.24 -8.47 24.75
CA PHE A 419 -5.57 -8.19 24.20
C PHE A 419 -6.65 -9.03 24.88
N GLN A 420 -6.35 -10.27 25.26
CA GLN A 420 -7.30 -11.14 25.95
C GLN A 420 -7.78 -10.53 27.28
N MET A 421 -6.93 -9.73 27.95
CA MET A 421 -7.30 -9.03 29.19
C MET A 421 -8.35 -7.93 28.97
N TYR A 422 -8.44 -7.37 27.77
CA TYR A 422 -9.36 -6.28 27.41
C TYR A 422 -10.53 -6.74 26.55
N ARG A 423 -10.52 -7.98 26.10
CA ARG A 423 -11.48 -8.56 25.16
C ARG A 423 -12.94 -8.41 25.64
N TRP A 424 -13.18 -8.62 26.94
CA TRP A 424 -14.49 -8.51 27.57
C TRP A 424 -15.16 -7.14 27.37
N ALA A 425 -14.37 -6.09 27.20
CA ALA A 425 -14.90 -4.74 26.97
C ALA A 425 -15.54 -4.61 25.58
N PHE A 426 -15.07 -5.38 24.62
CA PHE A 426 -15.51 -5.26 23.23
C PHE A 426 -16.55 -6.30 22.85
N ILE A 427 -16.36 -7.56 23.22
CA ILE A 427 -17.23 -8.68 22.83
C ILE A 427 -17.77 -9.42 24.06
N PRO A 428 -19.00 -9.98 23.97
CA PRO A 428 -19.57 -10.74 25.07
C PRO A 428 -18.78 -12.04 25.29
N GLU A 429 -18.48 -12.34 26.53
CA GLU A 429 -17.91 -13.63 26.94
C GLU A 429 -19.04 -14.67 27.03
N ALA A 430 -18.73 -15.92 26.66
CA ALA A 430 -19.64 -17.02 26.92
C ALA A 430 -19.70 -17.21 28.43
N SER A 431 -20.85 -16.91 29.04
CA SER A 431 -21.08 -17.27 30.44
C SER A 431 -20.97 -18.78 30.53
N ASP A 432 -20.00 -19.28 31.29
CA ASP A 432 -20.00 -20.65 31.75
C ASP A 432 -21.23 -20.79 32.67
N ASP A 433 -22.29 -21.39 32.12
CA ASP A 433 -23.43 -21.92 32.91
C ASP A 433 -22.96 -23.11 33.78
N SER A 434 -21.97 -22.91 34.63
CA SER A 434 -21.74 -23.74 35.78
C SER A 434 -22.68 -23.24 36.89
N GLY A 435 -23.85 -23.85 36.94
CA GLY A 435 -24.98 -23.59 37.83
C GLY A 435 -24.67 -23.23 39.27
N LEU A 436 -24.26 -22.02 39.52
CA LEU A 436 -24.33 -21.34 40.79
C LEU A 436 -25.10 -20.03 40.58
N GLU A 437 -26.43 -20.17 40.48
CA GLU A 437 -27.34 -19.08 40.80
C GLU A 437 -27.11 -18.66 42.26
N VAL A 438 -26.07 -17.89 42.50
CA VAL A 438 -26.01 -17.09 43.72
C VAL A 438 -26.99 -15.94 43.50
N ARG A 439 -28.24 -16.14 44.00
CA ARG A 439 -29.21 -15.07 44.21
C ARG A 439 -28.54 -13.95 45.02
N ARG A 440 -27.90 -13.00 44.36
CA ARG A 440 -27.57 -11.68 44.92
C ARG A 440 -28.79 -10.81 44.80
N GLN A 441 -29.63 -10.86 45.81
CA GLN A 441 -30.69 -9.88 46.02
C GLN A 441 -30.06 -8.51 46.25
N GLY A 442 -30.46 -7.55 45.39
CA GLY A 442 -30.62 -6.15 45.80
C GLY A 442 -29.42 -5.22 45.68
N ILE A 443 -28.79 -5.11 44.53
CA ILE A 443 -28.20 -3.85 44.07
C ILE A 443 -28.35 -3.85 42.53
N HIS A 444 -29.06 -2.89 41.97
CA HIS A 444 -29.10 -2.64 40.55
C HIS A 444 -27.71 -2.13 40.06
N GLN A 445 -26.69 -2.99 40.07
CA GLN A 445 -25.47 -2.74 39.34
C GLN A 445 -25.86 -2.76 37.86
N ARG A 446 -25.73 -1.62 37.19
CA ARG A 446 -25.85 -1.57 35.73
C ARG A 446 -24.78 -2.50 35.15
N GLU A 447 -25.22 -3.65 34.68
CA GLU A 447 -24.36 -4.64 34.04
C GLU A 447 -23.66 -4.01 32.86
N PHE A 448 -22.34 -4.05 32.81
CA PHE A 448 -21.55 -3.52 31.70
C PHE A 448 -21.91 -4.29 30.43
N LYS A 449 -22.28 -3.57 29.36
CA LYS A 449 -22.53 -4.16 28.05
C LYS A 449 -21.36 -3.86 27.11
N PRO A 450 -20.74 -4.91 26.51
CA PRO A 450 -19.64 -4.75 25.57
C PRO A 450 -19.99 -3.79 24.42
N TYR A 451 -18.99 -3.05 23.93
CA TYR A 451 -19.17 -2.03 22.90
C TYR A 451 -19.85 -2.55 21.64
N VAL A 452 -19.47 -3.76 21.18
CA VAL A 452 -20.07 -4.40 20.00
C VAL A 452 -21.59 -4.58 20.15
N VAL A 453 -22.06 -4.99 21.34
CA VAL A 453 -23.50 -5.16 21.61
C VAL A 453 -24.24 -3.82 21.61
N ARG A 454 -23.61 -2.79 22.19
CA ARG A 454 -24.19 -1.43 22.25
C ARG A 454 -24.32 -0.84 20.85
N LEU A 455 -23.24 -0.88 20.07
CA LEU A 455 -23.21 -0.36 18.68
C LEU A 455 -24.15 -1.14 17.77
N ALA A 456 -24.19 -2.47 17.84
CA ALA A 456 -25.15 -3.27 17.09
C ALA A 456 -26.60 -2.87 17.37
N LYS A 457 -26.94 -2.57 18.62
CA LYS A 457 -28.28 -2.11 18.99
C LYS A 457 -28.64 -0.75 18.39
N LEU A 458 -27.70 0.21 18.44
CA LEU A 458 -27.89 1.55 17.91
C LEU A 458 -28.02 1.54 16.37
N LEU A 459 -27.11 0.80 15.70
CA LEU A 459 -27.16 0.64 14.24
C LEU A 459 -28.44 -0.05 13.75
N ARG A 460 -28.94 -1.08 14.46
CA ARG A 460 -30.24 -1.70 14.15
C ARG A 460 -31.42 -0.73 14.26
N LYS A 461 -31.39 0.16 15.24
CA LYS A 461 -32.43 1.17 15.38
C LYS A 461 -32.38 2.18 14.22
N ARG A 462 -31.19 2.62 13.83
CA ARG A 462 -30.98 3.56 12.73
C ARG A 462 -31.41 2.96 11.38
N ALA A 463 -30.98 1.72 11.08
CA ALA A 463 -31.37 0.99 9.86
C ALA A 463 -32.89 0.78 9.72
N LYS A 464 -33.63 0.67 10.83
CA LYS A 464 -35.10 0.58 10.81
C LYS A 464 -35.80 1.91 10.50
N LYS A 465 -35.15 3.06 10.75
CA LYS A 465 -35.71 4.38 10.49
C LYS A 465 -35.57 4.79 9.01
N ASN A 466 -34.57 4.31 8.31
CA ASN A 466 -34.22 4.66 6.92
C ASN A 466 -34.35 3.44 5.97
N PRO A 467 -35.57 2.92 5.72
CA PRO A 467 -35.74 1.71 4.89
C PRO A 467 -35.47 1.95 3.40
N GLU A 468 -35.45 3.19 2.92
CA GLU A 468 -35.30 3.53 1.50
C GLU A 468 -33.85 3.38 0.98
N GLU A 469 -32.84 3.45 1.85
CA GLU A 469 -31.44 3.24 1.48
C GLU A 469 -31.03 1.76 1.39
N ASP A 470 -31.88 0.84 1.87
CA ASP A 470 -31.56 -0.58 2.02
C ASP A 470 -31.45 -1.34 0.67
N GLY A 471 -32.06 -0.83 -0.41
CA GLY A 471 -32.00 -1.45 -1.75
C GLY A 471 -30.64 -1.35 -2.44
N SER A 472 -29.87 -0.30 -2.19
CA SER A 472 -28.54 -0.06 -2.77
C SER A 472 -27.40 -0.53 -1.85
N ALA A 473 -27.65 -0.63 -0.55
CA ALA A 473 -26.65 -1.03 0.45
C ALA A 473 -26.32 -2.52 0.42
N ARG A 474 -27.21 -3.36 -0.14
CA ARG A 474 -27.04 -4.82 -0.18
C ARG A 474 -25.97 -5.32 -1.16
N THR A 475 -25.53 -4.50 -2.11
CA THR A 475 -24.58 -4.93 -3.18
C THR A 475 -23.12 -4.61 -2.92
N LEU A 476 -22.77 -3.90 -1.83
CA LEU A 476 -21.40 -3.48 -1.51
C LEU A 476 -21.04 -3.67 -0.02
N GLY A 477 -21.70 -4.60 0.66
CA GLY A 477 -21.50 -4.87 2.07
C GLY A 477 -20.43 -5.94 2.34
N TRP A 478 -19.89 -5.90 3.54
CA TRP A 478 -19.09 -6.97 4.11
C TRP A 478 -19.93 -8.26 4.23
N GLU A 479 -19.38 -9.38 3.76
CA GLU A 479 -20.04 -10.68 3.87
C GLU A 479 -19.64 -11.39 5.17
N PRO A 480 -20.61 -11.95 5.92
CA PRO A 480 -20.32 -12.76 7.09
C PRO A 480 -19.39 -13.92 6.77
N GLY A 481 -18.33 -14.08 7.54
CA GLY A 481 -17.31 -15.11 7.33
C GLY A 481 -16.02 -14.63 6.67
N HIS A 482 -15.99 -13.38 6.19
CA HIS A 482 -14.76 -12.72 5.72
C HIS A 482 -14.27 -11.71 6.75
N LEU A 483 -12.96 -11.40 6.72
CA LEU A 483 -12.43 -10.31 7.54
C LEU A 483 -12.93 -8.95 7.02
N LEU A 484 -13.19 -8.02 7.94
CA LEU A 484 -13.54 -6.63 7.60
C LEU A 484 -12.42 -5.92 6.82
N LEU A 485 -11.20 -6.45 6.87
CA LEU A 485 -10.06 -6.01 6.05
C LEU A 485 -10.34 -6.05 4.54
N THR A 486 -11.31 -6.85 4.08
CA THR A 486 -11.72 -6.89 2.66
C THR A 486 -12.49 -5.65 2.22
N LEU A 487 -13.11 -4.91 3.16
CA LEU A 487 -13.85 -3.69 2.86
C LEU A 487 -12.89 -2.50 2.78
N CYS A 488 -12.69 -1.92 1.60
CA CYS A 488 -11.77 -0.80 1.41
C CYS A 488 -12.37 0.55 1.82
N THR A 489 -13.66 0.77 1.55
CA THR A 489 -14.35 2.03 1.83
C THR A 489 -15.77 1.76 2.29
N MET A 490 -16.36 2.67 3.06
CA MET A 490 -17.77 2.64 3.40
C MET A 490 -18.43 3.99 3.12
N ARG A 491 -19.72 3.96 2.82
CA ARG A 491 -20.54 5.16 2.50
C ARG A 491 -21.28 5.70 3.71
N ASN A 492 -21.64 4.81 4.62
CA ASN A 492 -22.35 5.13 5.86
C ASN A 492 -21.98 4.13 6.96
N MET A 493 -22.34 4.44 8.21
CA MET A 493 -22.06 3.56 9.34
C MET A 493 -22.90 2.28 9.37
N GLU A 494 -24.06 2.27 8.72
CA GLU A 494 -24.98 1.14 8.66
C GLU A 494 -24.33 -0.07 7.98
N GLN A 495 -23.34 0.15 7.10
CA GLN A 495 -22.57 -0.93 6.46
C GLN A 495 -21.73 -1.76 7.47
N LEU A 496 -21.51 -1.25 8.68
CA LEU A 496 -20.89 -2.00 9.79
C LEU A 496 -21.88 -2.86 10.58
N LEU A 497 -23.18 -2.72 10.36
CA LEU A 497 -24.21 -3.48 11.09
C LEU A 497 -24.02 -5.01 10.98
N PRO A 498 -23.77 -5.60 9.81
CA PRO A 498 -23.51 -7.05 9.69
C PRO A 498 -22.32 -7.49 10.56
N PHE A 499 -21.23 -6.72 10.55
CA PHE A 499 -20.04 -6.99 11.35
C PHE A 499 -20.35 -7.01 12.85
N PHE A 500 -20.96 -5.96 13.37
CA PHE A 500 -21.34 -5.89 14.78
C PHE A 500 -22.40 -6.94 15.16
N ASN A 501 -23.29 -7.31 14.26
CA ASN A 501 -24.26 -8.37 14.48
C ASN A 501 -23.58 -9.72 14.65
N VAL A 502 -22.63 -10.07 13.77
CA VAL A 502 -21.87 -11.32 13.87
C VAL A 502 -21.11 -11.38 15.18
N LEU A 503 -20.35 -10.33 15.52
CA LEU A 503 -19.58 -10.31 16.77
C LEU A 503 -20.46 -10.35 18.03
N SER A 504 -21.68 -9.81 17.98
CA SER A 504 -22.62 -9.85 19.09
C SER A 504 -23.28 -11.25 19.26
N GLN A 505 -23.32 -12.08 18.23
CA GLN A 505 -23.99 -13.38 18.20
C GLN A 505 -23.03 -14.56 18.36
N VAL A 506 -21.79 -14.45 17.88
CA VAL A 506 -20.82 -15.58 17.83
C VAL A 506 -20.54 -16.18 19.21
N PHE A 507 -20.71 -15.42 20.28
CA PHE A 507 -20.48 -15.90 21.64
C PHE A 507 -21.74 -16.41 22.36
N ASN A 508 -22.93 -16.20 21.79
CA ASN A 508 -24.19 -16.76 22.31
C ASN A 508 -24.51 -18.16 21.77
N SER A 509 -23.78 -18.67 20.77
CA SER A 509 -24.17 -19.88 20.05
C SER A 509 -23.54 -21.18 20.53
N LYS A 510 -23.38 -21.37 21.85
CA LYS A 510 -23.28 -22.75 22.38
C LYS A 510 -24.64 -23.48 22.44
N VAL A 511 -25.73 -22.83 22.00
CA VAL A 511 -27.10 -23.35 22.31
C VAL A 511 -27.81 -23.97 21.09
N THR A 512 -27.35 -23.85 19.86
CA THR A 512 -28.08 -24.44 18.71
C THR A 512 -27.20 -25.20 17.72
N SER A 513 -26.53 -26.24 18.20
CA SER A 513 -26.08 -27.32 17.30
C SER A 513 -27.09 -28.47 17.31
N ARG A 514 -28.27 -28.23 16.74
CA ARG A 514 -29.19 -29.25 16.22
C ARG A 514 -30.00 -28.61 15.11
N CYS A 515 -29.50 -28.75 13.88
CA CYS A 515 -30.27 -29.02 12.65
C CYS A 515 -29.41 -28.78 11.40
N GLY A 516 -29.15 -29.88 10.67
CA GLY A 516 -29.17 -29.95 9.23
C GLY A 516 -28.12 -29.21 8.40
N GLY A 517 -27.16 -29.97 7.90
CA GLY A 517 -26.26 -29.82 6.80
C GLY A 517 -26.51 -28.71 5.78
N HIS A 518 -25.43 -27.93 5.56
CA HIS A 518 -24.82 -27.74 4.25
C HIS A 518 -23.50 -27.00 4.40
N SER A 519 -22.51 -27.49 3.69
CA SER A 519 -21.11 -27.13 3.64
C SER A 519 -20.85 -25.65 3.36
N GLY A 520 -20.12 -25.00 4.25
CA GLY A 520 -19.64 -23.64 4.10
C GLY A 520 -19.17 -23.08 5.43
N SER A 521 -18.15 -23.71 6.06
CA SER A 521 -17.64 -23.27 7.36
C SER A 521 -16.95 -21.91 7.23
N PRO A 522 -17.28 -20.90 8.05
CA PRO A 522 -16.49 -19.69 8.20
C PRO A 522 -15.19 -20.03 8.95
N ILE A 523 -14.13 -20.25 8.22
CA ILE A 523 -12.86 -20.83 8.68
C ILE A 523 -12.10 -19.94 9.66
N LEU A 524 -12.44 -18.64 9.81
CA LEU A 524 -11.64 -17.68 10.55
C LEU A 524 -12.07 -17.48 12.01
N TYR A 525 -13.32 -17.73 12.38
CA TYR A 525 -13.80 -17.59 13.75
C TYR A 525 -13.92 -18.91 14.54
N SER A 526 -13.75 -20.05 13.87
CA SER A 526 -13.90 -21.38 14.50
C SER A 526 -12.68 -21.84 15.32
N ASN A 527 -11.54 -21.13 15.22
CA ASN A 527 -10.28 -21.54 15.86
C ASN A 527 -10.04 -20.98 17.27
N SER A 528 -11.03 -20.35 17.90
CA SER A 528 -10.88 -19.85 19.27
C SER A 528 -11.03 -20.91 20.38
N PHE A 529 -11.25 -22.19 20.04
CA PHE A 529 -11.22 -23.28 21.02
C PHE A 529 -10.51 -24.50 20.41
N PRO A 530 -9.36 -24.90 20.94
CA PRO A 530 -8.73 -26.16 20.55
C PRO A 530 -9.54 -27.33 21.12
N SER A 531 -10.14 -28.16 20.27
CA SER A 531 -10.40 -29.54 20.66
C SER A 531 -9.06 -30.24 20.83
N LYS A 532 -8.90 -30.93 21.96
CA LYS A 532 -7.64 -31.48 22.47
C LYS A 532 -6.88 -32.50 21.59
N ASP A 533 -7.29 -32.74 20.35
CA ASP A 533 -6.80 -33.87 19.55
C ASP A 533 -6.31 -33.55 18.13
N MET A 534 -5.95 -32.29 17.80
CA MET A 534 -5.30 -31.99 16.51
C MET A 534 -3.80 -31.79 16.64
N LYS A 535 -3.03 -32.64 15.97
CA LYS A 535 -1.57 -32.67 15.98
C LYS A 535 -0.93 -31.35 15.57
N LEU A 536 0.08 -30.95 16.32
CA LEU A 536 0.82 -29.69 16.31
C LEU A 536 1.38 -29.24 14.93
N GLU A 537 1.57 -30.17 14.00
CA GLU A 537 2.16 -29.90 12.69
C GLU A 537 1.20 -29.21 11.70
N ASN A 538 -0.10 -29.45 11.79
CA ASN A 538 -1.10 -28.81 10.92
C ASN A 538 -1.40 -27.36 11.30
N HIS A 539 -1.17 -26.97 12.55
CA HIS A 539 -1.37 -25.61 13.02
C HIS A 539 -0.32 -24.63 12.47
N LYS A 540 0.93 -25.04 12.30
CA LYS A 540 1.99 -24.15 11.76
C LYS A 540 1.78 -23.83 10.28
N ALA A 541 1.36 -24.79 9.48
CA ALA A 541 1.13 -24.59 8.05
C ALA A 541 -0.12 -23.72 7.77
N PHE A 542 -1.19 -23.89 8.54
CA PHE A 542 -2.39 -23.06 8.45
C PHE A 542 -2.10 -21.62 8.87
N SER A 543 -1.31 -21.42 9.93
CA SER A 543 -0.91 -20.10 10.41
C SER A 543 -0.16 -19.27 9.35
N SER A 544 0.76 -19.87 8.58
CA SER A 544 1.54 -19.13 7.58
C SER A 544 0.69 -18.67 6.39
N LYS A 545 -0.18 -19.54 5.86
CA LYS A 545 -1.06 -19.21 4.72
C LYS A 545 -2.14 -18.18 5.09
N ALA A 546 -2.72 -18.30 6.30
CA ALA A 546 -3.68 -17.33 6.81
C ALA A 546 -3.01 -15.96 7.04
N ARG A 547 -1.79 -15.95 7.57
CA ARG A 547 -0.99 -14.73 7.75
C ARG A 547 -0.70 -14.04 6.43
N GLN A 548 -0.25 -14.78 5.43
CA GLN A 548 0.00 -14.24 4.09
C GLN A 548 -1.25 -13.58 3.52
N LYS A 549 -2.41 -14.22 3.64
CA LYS A 549 -3.68 -13.66 3.18
C LYS A 549 -4.07 -12.36 3.91
N ILE A 550 -3.81 -12.29 5.22
CA ILE A 550 -4.01 -11.06 5.99
C ILE A 550 -3.06 -9.96 5.52
N GLU A 551 -1.80 -10.26 5.24
CA GLU A 551 -0.83 -9.31 4.70
C GLU A 551 -1.29 -8.75 3.35
N GLU A 552 -1.75 -9.60 2.42
CA GLU A 552 -2.32 -9.20 1.13
C GLU A 552 -3.54 -8.27 1.26
N MET A 553 -4.37 -8.47 2.30
CA MET A 553 -5.49 -7.57 2.59
C MET A 553 -5.01 -6.21 3.11
N ILE A 554 -4.00 -6.19 4.00
CA ILE A 554 -3.45 -4.95 4.55
C ILE A 554 -2.69 -4.16 3.47
N GLU A 555 -2.07 -4.81 2.51
CA GLU A 555 -1.47 -4.14 1.34
C GLU A 555 -2.45 -3.21 0.65
N LYS A 556 -3.70 -3.63 0.49
CA LYS A 556 -4.76 -2.83 -0.13
C LYS A 556 -5.14 -1.58 0.67
N ASP A 557 -4.94 -1.60 1.98
CA ASP A 557 -5.23 -0.44 2.84
C ASP A 557 -4.18 0.68 2.69
N PHE A 558 -3.01 0.37 2.14
CA PHE A 558 -2.02 1.38 1.76
C PHE A 558 -2.35 2.08 0.45
N LEU A 559 -3.18 1.48 -0.41
CA LEU A 559 -3.46 2.03 -1.74
C LEU A 559 -4.51 3.14 -1.70
N GLU A 560 -4.29 4.16 -2.52
CA GLU A 560 -5.19 5.29 -2.72
C GLU A 560 -5.77 5.25 -4.13
N GLY A 561 -7.08 5.51 -4.25
CA GLY A 561 -7.68 5.66 -5.57
C GLY A 561 -7.79 4.37 -6.39
N VAL A 562 -7.84 3.19 -5.75
CA VAL A 562 -8.18 1.96 -6.46
C VAL A 562 -9.59 2.12 -7.04
N ILE A 563 -9.64 2.61 -8.29
CA ILE A 563 -10.84 2.57 -9.09
C ILE A 563 -11.20 1.09 -9.21
N LYS A 564 -12.33 0.72 -8.64
CA LYS A 564 -12.86 -0.64 -8.74
C LYS A 564 -13.05 -0.97 -10.21
N THR A 565 -12.23 -1.87 -10.74
CA THR A 565 -12.58 -2.64 -11.91
C THR A 565 -13.50 -3.76 -11.49
#